data_1973fb1aac1a18350f1f422bca432b19
#
_entry.id   1973fb1aac1a18350f1f422bca432b19
#
_cell.length_a   1.000
_cell.length_b   1.000
_cell.length_c   1.000
_cell.angle_alpha   90.00
_cell.angle_beta   90.00
_cell.angle_gamma   90.00
#
_symmetry.space_group_name_H-M   'P 1'
#
loop_
_entity.id
_entity.type
_entity.pdbx_description
1 polymer ?
#
loop_
_entity_poly.entity_id
_entity_poly.type
_entity_poly.pdbx_seq_one_letter_code
_entity_poly.pdbx_strand_id
1 'polypeptide(L)'
;MKIQEVIDRVLTDSTGETRIAPTCDQLMTGDPQQEVKGIAVTFMATVEVIREAAAKGVNFIITHEPTWFTGRDVPDWCAEDSIYLAKRRLIDETGMTIWRYHDHMHAAAGDRIYWGVADKLGWNQYLVPGQKA
;
A
#
# COMPACT_ATOMS: atom_id res chain seq x y z
N MET A 1 -0.94 8.86 -16.80
CA MET A 1 0.02 7.93 -16.19
C MET A 1 -0.76 6.74 -15.67
N LYS A 2 -0.33 5.53 -16.03
CA LYS A 2 -0.95 4.30 -15.54
C LYS A 2 -0.55 4.00 -14.09
N ILE A 3 -1.40 3.26 -13.39
CA ILE A 3 -1.11 2.80 -12.02
C ILE A 3 0.18 1.98 -11.99
N GLN A 4 0.42 1.09 -12.98
CA GLN A 4 1.65 0.31 -13.07
C GLN A 4 2.90 1.18 -13.15
N GLU A 5 2.86 2.29 -13.87
CA GLU A 5 4.00 3.21 -13.99
C GLU A 5 4.31 3.88 -12.64
N VAL A 6 3.29 4.15 -11.81
CA VAL A 6 3.51 4.66 -10.44
C VAL A 6 4.14 3.58 -9.57
N ILE A 7 3.62 2.35 -9.60
CA ILE A 7 4.18 1.21 -8.85
C ILE A 7 5.66 1.03 -9.20
N ASP A 8 5.99 0.94 -10.48
CA ASP A 8 7.36 0.73 -10.95
C ASP A 8 8.29 1.86 -10.50
N ARG A 9 7.81 3.10 -10.55
CA ARG A 9 8.57 4.26 -10.11
C ARG A 9 8.83 4.25 -8.60
N VAL A 10 7.83 3.90 -7.80
CA VAL A 10 7.97 3.79 -6.33
C VAL A 10 8.96 2.68 -5.96
N LEU A 11 8.86 1.51 -6.62
CA LEU A 11 9.79 0.40 -6.38
C LEU A 11 11.22 0.78 -6.77
N THR A 12 11.41 1.40 -7.94
CA THR A 12 12.73 1.85 -8.39
C THR A 12 13.33 2.92 -7.47
N ASP A 13 12.51 3.85 -6.99
CA ASP A 13 12.93 4.85 -6.01
C ASP A 13 13.31 4.23 -4.65
N SER A 14 12.72 3.08 -4.30
CA SER A 14 13.01 2.38 -3.03
C SER A 14 14.32 1.61 -3.06
N THR A 15 14.52 0.78 -4.08
CA THR A 15 15.60 -0.23 -4.14
C THR A 15 16.37 -0.24 -5.46
N GLY A 16 16.24 0.81 -6.28
CA GLY A 16 16.83 0.89 -7.61
C GLY A 16 16.25 -0.17 -8.54
N GLU A 17 17.10 -0.82 -9.29
CA GLU A 17 16.72 -1.93 -10.19
C GLU A 17 16.54 -3.26 -9.46
N THR A 18 16.92 -3.34 -8.17
CA THR A 18 16.77 -4.54 -7.37
C THR A 18 15.32 -4.74 -6.97
N ARG A 19 14.81 -5.94 -7.16
CA ARG A 19 13.48 -6.33 -6.70
C ARG A 19 13.61 -7.42 -5.64
N ILE A 20 12.90 -7.23 -4.53
CA ILE A 20 12.88 -8.20 -3.43
C ILE A 20 12.00 -9.37 -3.84
N ALA A 21 12.50 -10.60 -3.62
CA ALA A 21 11.73 -11.82 -3.84
C ALA A 21 12.23 -12.91 -2.86
N PRO A 22 11.32 -13.61 -2.15
CA PRO A 22 9.87 -13.38 -2.13
C PRO A 22 9.50 -12.06 -1.42
N THR A 23 8.35 -11.50 -1.79
CA THR A 23 7.83 -10.25 -1.19
C THR A 23 6.33 -10.33 -0.95
N CYS A 24 5.85 -9.56 0.04
CA CYS A 24 4.43 -9.31 0.23
C CYS A 24 3.92 -8.05 -0.49
N ASP A 25 4.79 -7.32 -1.19
CA ASP A 25 4.40 -6.19 -2.03
C ASP A 25 3.72 -6.70 -3.30
N GLN A 26 2.42 -6.48 -3.38
CA GLN A 26 1.64 -7.02 -4.49
C GLN A 26 0.37 -6.21 -4.76
N LEU A 27 -0.11 -6.30 -5.99
CA LEU A 27 -1.40 -5.76 -6.36
C LEU A 27 -2.49 -6.66 -5.77
N MET A 28 -3.28 -6.08 -4.86
CA MET A 28 -4.32 -6.83 -4.14
C MET A 28 -5.65 -6.83 -4.88
N THR A 29 -5.97 -5.73 -5.54
CA THR A 29 -7.24 -5.56 -6.24
C THR A 29 -7.07 -4.61 -7.42
N GLY A 30 -8.04 -4.65 -8.36
CA GLY A 30 -8.14 -3.70 -9.44
C GLY A 30 -7.26 -4.01 -10.65
N ASP A 31 -7.14 -3.02 -11.53
CA ASP A 31 -6.40 -3.12 -12.80
C ASP A 31 -5.27 -2.08 -12.83
N PRO A 32 -3.99 -2.52 -12.89
CA PRO A 32 -2.85 -1.61 -12.92
C PRO A 32 -2.71 -0.85 -14.24
N GLN A 33 -3.48 -1.22 -15.26
CA GLN A 33 -3.49 -0.53 -16.56
C GLN A 33 -4.41 0.69 -16.59
N GLN A 34 -5.20 0.92 -15.54
CA GLN A 34 -6.01 2.13 -15.42
C GLN A 34 -5.14 3.38 -15.33
N GLU A 35 -5.67 4.50 -15.86
CA GLU A 35 -5.11 5.82 -15.63
C GLU A 35 -5.33 6.23 -14.17
N VAL A 36 -4.30 6.78 -13.55
CA VAL A 36 -4.39 7.35 -12.20
C VAL A 36 -5.25 8.60 -12.23
N LYS A 37 -6.34 8.60 -11.46
CA LYS A 37 -7.21 9.77 -11.21
C LYS A 37 -6.83 10.49 -9.91
N GLY A 38 -6.31 9.73 -8.95
CA GLY A 38 -5.81 10.20 -7.67
C GLY A 38 -5.21 9.05 -6.88
N ILE A 39 -4.32 9.37 -5.95
CA ILE A 39 -3.63 8.40 -5.11
C ILE A 39 -3.95 8.70 -3.65
N ALA A 40 -4.35 7.69 -2.90
CA ALA A 40 -4.40 7.72 -1.45
C ALA A 40 -3.27 6.85 -0.88
N VAL A 41 -2.60 7.34 0.14
CA VAL A 41 -1.58 6.58 0.89
C VAL A 41 -2.09 6.38 2.30
N THR A 42 -2.06 5.15 2.76
CA THR A 42 -2.60 4.79 4.08
C THR A 42 -1.81 3.64 4.69
N PHE A 43 -1.88 3.51 6.01
CA PHE A 43 -1.32 2.35 6.69
C PHE A 43 -2.15 1.09 6.39
N MET A 44 -3.48 1.19 6.47
CA MET A 44 -4.42 0.11 6.17
C MET A 44 -5.54 0.60 5.26
N ALA A 45 -5.89 -0.19 4.24
CA ALA A 45 -7.04 0.06 3.38
C ALA A 45 -8.34 -0.40 4.08
N THR A 46 -8.80 0.37 5.08
CA THR A 46 -10.07 0.09 5.76
C THR A 46 -11.27 0.43 4.87
N VAL A 47 -12.46 -0.02 5.26
CA VAL A 47 -13.72 0.31 4.55
C VAL A 47 -13.92 1.83 4.47
N GLU A 48 -13.63 2.54 5.57
CA GLU A 48 -13.73 4.00 5.67
C GLU A 48 -12.77 4.68 4.70
N VAL A 49 -11.51 4.25 4.67
CA VAL A 49 -10.48 4.77 3.74
C VAL A 49 -10.91 4.56 2.29
N ILE A 50 -11.43 3.38 1.94
CA ILE A 50 -11.88 3.09 0.57
C ILE A 50 -13.06 4.00 0.19
N ARG A 51 -14.04 4.19 1.09
CA ARG A 51 -15.18 5.09 0.86
C ARG A 51 -14.75 6.53 0.68
N GLU A 52 -13.86 7.01 1.55
CA GLU A 52 -13.36 8.39 1.48
C GLU A 52 -12.53 8.63 0.22
N ALA A 53 -11.67 7.68 -0.16
CA ALA A 53 -10.90 7.74 -1.40
C ALA A 53 -11.83 7.80 -2.62
N ALA A 54 -12.82 6.92 -2.68
CA ALA A 54 -13.79 6.89 -3.77
C ALA A 54 -14.61 8.19 -3.86
N ALA A 55 -15.05 8.73 -2.71
CA ALA A 55 -15.78 10.00 -2.66
C ALA A 55 -14.97 11.19 -3.17
N LYS A 56 -13.64 11.12 -3.08
CA LYS A 56 -12.71 12.13 -3.62
C LYS A 56 -12.27 11.86 -5.06
N GLY A 57 -12.83 10.85 -5.72
CA GLY A 57 -12.47 10.47 -7.09
C GLY A 57 -11.11 9.76 -7.21
N VAL A 58 -10.54 9.32 -6.08
CA VAL A 58 -9.31 8.53 -6.05
C VAL A 58 -9.62 7.10 -6.51
N ASN A 59 -8.77 6.53 -7.35
CA ASN A 59 -8.90 5.17 -7.85
C ASN A 59 -7.71 4.25 -7.54
N PHE A 60 -6.70 4.77 -6.84
CA PHE A 60 -5.51 4.01 -6.47
C PHE A 60 -5.14 4.24 -5.00
N ILE A 61 -5.08 3.16 -4.23
CA ILE A 61 -4.63 3.17 -2.83
C ILE A 61 -3.30 2.43 -2.73
N ILE A 62 -2.32 3.08 -2.11
CA ILE A 62 -1.07 2.47 -1.66
C ILE A 62 -1.22 2.21 -0.17
N THR A 63 -1.17 0.94 0.23
CA THR A 63 -1.31 0.53 1.63
C THR A 63 -0.05 -0.18 2.12
N HIS A 64 0.28 -0.05 3.39
CA HIS A 64 1.40 -0.75 4.00
C HIS A 64 0.98 -2.15 4.49
N GLU A 65 -0.12 -2.21 5.22
CA GLU A 65 -0.65 -3.42 5.83
C GLU A 65 -1.56 -4.22 4.91
N PRO A 66 -1.88 -5.49 5.28
CA PRO A 66 -2.74 -6.36 4.50
C PRO A 66 -4.12 -5.77 4.18
N THR A 67 -4.63 -6.09 3.01
CA THR A 67 -6.00 -5.76 2.60
C THR A 67 -7.02 -6.70 3.22
N TRP A 68 -6.68 -7.99 3.41
CA TRP A 68 -7.61 -9.06 3.79
C TRP A 68 -7.31 -9.67 5.17
N PHE A 69 -7.07 -8.87 6.19
CA PHE A 69 -7.03 -9.26 7.62
C PHE A 69 -5.82 -10.07 8.09
N THR A 70 -5.04 -10.72 7.24
CA THR A 70 -3.87 -11.51 7.65
C THR A 70 -2.61 -11.10 6.92
N GLY A 71 -1.45 -11.34 7.52
CA GLY A 71 -0.15 -10.96 6.94
C GLY A 71 0.13 -11.59 5.57
N ARG A 72 -0.47 -12.75 5.28
CA ARG A 72 -0.39 -13.40 3.96
C ARG A 72 -1.37 -12.82 2.94
N ASP A 73 -2.32 -12.06 3.41
CA ASP A 73 -3.36 -11.40 2.61
C ASP A 73 -4.20 -12.35 1.74
N VAL A 74 -4.41 -13.57 2.25
CA VAL A 74 -5.20 -14.62 1.60
C VAL A 74 -6.58 -14.67 2.24
N PRO A 75 -7.67 -14.46 1.48
CA PRO A 75 -9.03 -14.39 2.04
C PRO A 75 -9.75 -15.74 2.15
N ASP A 76 -9.15 -16.85 1.73
CA ASP A 76 -9.84 -18.16 1.59
C ASP A 76 -10.54 -18.61 2.88
N TRP A 77 -9.92 -18.34 4.04
CA TRP A 77 -10.46 -18.70 5.35
C TRP A 77 -11.71 -17.90 5.76
N CYS A 78 -11.96 -16.76 5.12
CA CYS A 78 -13.08 -15.88 5.40
C CYS A 78 -13.95 -15.60 4.16
N ALA A 79 -13.86 -16.43 3.14
CA ALA A 79 -14.53 -16.21 1.86
C ALA A 79 -16.07 -16.05 1.98
N GLU A 80 -16.68 -16.68 2.99
CA GLU A 80 -18.12 -16.56 3.30
C GLU A 80 -18.45 -15.53 4.39
N ASP A 81 -17.42 -14.85 4.93
CA ASP A 81 -17.63 -13.88 5.98
C ASP A 81 -18.29 -12.59 5.43
N SER A 82 -19.34 -12.14 6.12
CA SER A 82 -20.13 -10.98 5.68
C SER A 82 -19.32 -9.67 5.63
N ILE A 83 -18.31 -9.51 6.49
CA ILE A 83 -17.44 -8.33 6.53
C ILE A 83 -16.50 -8.34 5.33
N TYR A 84 -15.91 -9.52 5.04
CA TYR A 84 -15.10 -9.71 3.84
C TYR A 84 -15.90 -9.41 2.57
N LEU A 85 -17.07 -10.02 2.44
CA LEU A 85 -17.94 -9.85 1.28
C LEU A 85 -18.38 -8.38 1.09
N ALA A 86 -18.69 -7.68 2.17
CA ALA A 86 -19.04 -6.27 2.12
C ALA A 86 -17.87 -5.39 1.66
N LYS A 87 -16.66 -5.63 2.18
CA LYS A 87 -15.44 -4.93 1.76
C LYS A 87 -15.10 -5.22 0.30
N ARG A 88 -15.18 -6.48 -0.11
CA ARG A 88 -14.94 -6.91 -1.49
C ARG A 88 -15.90 -6.23 -2.45
N ARG A 89 -17.19 -6.23 -2.15
CA ARG A 89 -18.22 -5.56 -2.95
C ARG A 89 -17.91 -4.06 -3.09
N LEU A 90 -17.56 -3.38 -2.01
CA LEU A 90 -17.20 -1.96 -2.06
C LEU A 90 -16.00 -1.70 -2.99
N ILE A 91 -14.98 -2.53 -2.94
CA ILE A 91 -13.81 -2.42 -3.83
C ILE A 91 -14.23 -2.61 -5.29
N ASP A 92 -15.04 -3.63 -5.56
CA ASP A 92 -15.50 -3.95 -6.91
C ASP A 92 -16.42 -2.82 -7.47
N GLU A 93 -17.35 -2.31 -6.68
CA GLU A 93 -18.26 -1.22 -7.04
C GLU A 93 -17.54 0.10 -7.32
N THR A 94 -16.47 0.38 -6.56
CA THR A 94 -15.68 1.61 -6.74
C THR A 94 -14.58 1.47 -7.80
N GLY A 95 -14.30 0.25 -8.27
CA GLY A 95 -13.17 -0.04 -9.16
C GLY A 95 -11.82 0.29 -8.54
N MET A 96 -11.73 0.24 -7.20
CA MET A 96 -10.53 0.65 -6.47
C MET A 96 -9.38 -0.31 -6.72
N THR A 97 -8.26 0.22 -7.16
CA THR A 97 -7.00 -0.51 -7.24
C THR A 97 -6.24 -0.33 -5.93
N ILE A 98 -5.85 -1.44 -5.30
CA ILE A 98 -5.10 -1.44 -4.04
C ILE A 98 -3.79 -2.18 -4.24
N TRP A 99 -2.69 -1.52 -3.95
CA TRP A 99 -1.35 -2.09 -3.99
C TRP A 99 -0.74 -2.07 -2.60
N ARG A 100 -0.29 -3.24 -2.13
CA ARG A 100 0.47 -3.36 -0.89
C ARG A 100 1.94 -3.06 -1.18
N TYR A 101 2.49 -2.09 -0.43
CA TYR A 101 3.88 -1.66 -0.49
C TYR A 101 4.48 -1.71 0.90
N HIS A 102 5.22 -2.77 1.20
CA HIS A 102 5.74 -3.08 2.54
C HIS A 102 7.25 -3.36 2.50
N ASP A 103 7.67 -4.47 1.90
CA ASP A 103 9.05 -4.94 1.98
C ASP A 103 10.04 -3.98 1.31
N HIS A 104 9.72 -3.46 0.14
CA HIS A 104 10.57 -2.47 -0.53
C HIS A 104 10.59 -1.12 0.22
N MET A 105 9.54 -0.79 0.97
CA MET A 105 9.51 0.39 1.83
C MET A 105 10.52 0.28 2.96
N HIS A 106 10.58 -0.88 3.62
CA HIS A 106 11.54 -1.16 4.69
C HIS A 106 12.98 -1.35 4.17
N ALA A 107 13.13 -1.88 2.97
CA ALA A 107 14.45 -2.09 2.36
C ALA A 107 15.05 -0.83 1.73
N ALA A 108 14.27 0.23 1.56
CA ALA A 108 14.76 1.51 1.07
C ALA A 108 15.88 2.06 1.98
N ALA A 109 16.78 2.84 1.43
CA ALA A 109 17.85 3.47 2.21
C ALA A 109 17.25 4.31 3.35
N GLY A 110 17.39 3.83 4.58
CA GLY A 110 16.77 4.41 5.77
C GLY A 110 15.27 4.17 5.84
N ASP A 111 14.85 2.94 6.13
CA ASP A 111 13.45 2.52 6.33
C ASP A 111 12.41 3.66 6.35
N ARG A 112 11.60 3.77 5.30
CA ARG A 112 10.74 4.95 5.08
C ARG A 112 9.64 5.13 6.12
N ILE A 113 9.23 4.06 6.79
CA ILE A 113 8.28 4.16 7.91
C ILE A 113 8.94 4.85 9.09
N TYR A 114 10.12 4.40 9.50
CA TYR A 114 10.84 4.98 10.63
C TYR A 114 11.24 6.42 10.37
N TRP A 115 11.75 6.71 9.17
CA TRP A 115 12.08 8.08 8.79
C TRP A 115 10.86 8.99 8.76
N GLY A 116 9.75 8.52 8.20
CA GLY A 116 8.50 9.27 8.15
C GLY A 116 7.94 9.56 9.55
N VAL A 117 8.00 8.59 10.46
CA VAL A 117 7.60 8.76 11.85
C VAL A 117 8.53 9.75 12.57
N ALA A 118 9.85 9.59 12.44
CA ALA A 118 10.81 10.49 13.06
C ALA A 118 10.65 11.94 12.56
N ASP A 119 10.43 12.12 11.27
CA ASP A 119 10.18 13.43 10.67
C ASP A 119 8.89 14.05 11.21
N LYS A 120 7.81 13.30 11.21
CA LYS A 120 6.50 13.76 11.70
C LYS A 120 6.51 14.16 13.17
N LEU A 121 7.33 13.49 13.98
CA LEU A 121 7.47 13.75 15.42
C LEU A 121 8.59 14.77 15.75
N GLY A 122 9.35 15.23 14.75
CA GLY A 122 10.50 16.12 14.96
C GLY A 122 11.70 15.42 15.63
N TRP A 123 11.85 14.11 15.44
CA TRP A 123 12.87 13.27 16.09
C TRP A 123 14.10 13.00 15.23
N ASN A 124 14.21 13.61 14.05
CA ASN A 124 15.34 13.42 13.13
C ASN A 124 16.72 13.62 13.80
N GLN A 125 16.82 14.56 14.74
CA GLN A 125 18.04 14.84 15.49
C GLN A 125 18.49 13.71 16.42
N TYR A 126 17.60 12.75 16.73
CA TYR A 126 17.89 11.59 17.59
C TYR A 126 18.19 10.32 16.80
N LEU A 127 18.07 10.36 15.47
CA LEU A 127 18.41 9.22 14.63
C LEU A 127 19.92 9.00 14.64
N VAL A 128 20.33 7.75 14.89
CA VAL A 128 21.75 7.38 14.89
C VAL A 128 22.18 7.05 13.45
N PRO A 129 23.13 7.79 12.87
CA PRO A 129 23.58 7.54 11.51
C PRO A 129 24.09 6.11 11.34
N GLY A 130 23.61 5.42 10.28
CA GLY A 130 24.03 4.08 9.92
C GLY A 130 23.39 2.94 10.72
N GLN A 131 22.57 3.22 11.71
CA GLN A 131 21.73 2.21 12.34
C GLN A 131 20.56 1.87 11.39
N LYS A 132 20.48 0.57 11.01
CA LYS A 132 19.25 0.04 10.42
C LYS A 132 18.28 -0.21 11.56
N ALA A 133 17.05 0.22 11.39
CA ALA A 133 15.95 -0.12 12.30
C ALA A 133 15.64 -1.61 12.22
#